data_475c0d0104a39a4fb910c852a5ed076b
#
_entry.id   475c0d0104a39a4fb910c852a5ed076b
#
_cell.length_a   1.000
_cell.length_b   1.000
_cell.length_c   1.000
_cell.angle_alpha   90.00
_cell.angle_beta   90.00
_cell.angle_gamma   90.00
#
_symmetry.space_group_name_H-M   'P 1'
#
loop_
_entity.id
_entity.type
_entity.pdbx_description
1 polymer ?
#
loop_
_entity_poly.entity_id
_entity_poly.type
_entity_poly.pdbx_seq_one_letter_code
_entity_poly.pdbx_strand_id
1 'polypeptide(L)'
;MLEAQNVTKKYGNITAVDNLSFTVEEGCIFGLLGLNGAGKTTTFRMILGLLDDYEGKILLNGKKIDYKVTDTIGFLTEERSLLTKLTVEEQIKFYGALKSLDEKTIEERLDYWLDRFNIKEYKTRKIKSLSKGNQQKIQFISAIINEPKLLILDEPFSGLDPVNVELFKNIILELKNKGTIIIFSSHRMEHVELFCEKLLVLVKGKCVLSGYLKDIKDKYKKKNIIVKGDFNIDKIKELDGVIDIKKENDRYIISIEDDSYTNKIFKEISKYDIKMFSEEDPSLNEIFLSVVGENYE
;
A
#
# COMPACT_ATOMS: atom_id res chain seq x y z
N MET A 1 -16.63 -8.73 -2.07
CA MET A 1 -16.60 -7.33 -1.61
C MET A 1 -16.31 -7.28 -0.12
N LEU A 2 -15.40 -6.41 0.35
CA LEU A 2 -15.18 -6.08 1.76
C LEU A 2 -15.85 -4.75 2.08
N GLU A 3 -16.57 -4.68 3.19
CA GLU A 3 -17.29 -3.48 3.64
C GLU A 3 -16.96 -3.18 5.11
N ALA A 4 -16.59 -1.96 5.41
CA ALA A 4 -16.55 -1.40 6.76
C ALA A 4 -17.61 -0.29 6.86
N GLN A 5 -18.48 -0.36 7.87
CA GLN A 5 -19.62 0.53 8.04
C GLN A 5 -19.61 1.15 9.42
N ASN A 6 -19.30 2.46 9.50
CA ASN A 6 -19.29 3.28 10.72
C ASN A 6 -18.48 2.65 11.85
N VAL A 7 -17.29 2.15 11.54
CA VAL A 7 -16.46 1.39 12.48
C VAL A 7 -15.76 2.35 13.42
N THR A 8 -15.95 2.17 14.72
CA THR A 8 -15.28 2.94 15.78
C THR A 8 -14.66 2.01 16.82
N LYS A 9 -13.36 2.18 17.09
CA LYS A 9 -12.63 1.45 18.12
C LYS A 9 -11.98 2.39 19.11
N LYS A 10 -12.27 2.16 20.39
CA LYS A 10 -11.69 2.90 21.52
C LYS A 10 -10.85 1.98 22.41
N TYR A 11 -9.77 2.50 22.93
CA TYR A 11 -8.96 1.90 23.99
C TYR A 11 -8.93 2.88 25.18
N GLY A 12 -9.80 2.64 26.17
CA GLY A 12 -10.04 3.61 27.25
C GLY A 12 -10.49 4.95 26.67
N ASN A 13 -9.73 6.01 26.92
CA ASN A 13 -10.03 7.37 26.44
C ASN A 13 -9.47 7.66 25.03
N ILE A 14 -8.76 6.72 24.40
CA ILE A 14 -8.13 6.93 23.10
C ILE A 14 -9.02 6.31 22.02
N THR A 15 -9.50 7.12 21.07
CA THR A 15 -10.18 6.65 19.89
C THR A 15 -9.14 6.32 18.81
N ALA A 16 -8.91 5.03 18.60
CA ALA A 16 -7.91 4.55 17.63
C ALA A 16 -8.44 4.54 16.19
N VAL A 17 -9.75 4.33 16.02
CA VAL A 17 -10.47 4.43 14.74
C VAL A 17 -11.80 5.09 15.04
N ASP A 18 -12.18 6.09 14.25
CA ASP A 18 -13.36 6.94 14.48
C ASP A 18 -14.25 6.98 13.25
N ASN A 19 -15.45 6.37 13.35
CA ASN A 19 -16.51 6.37 12.33
C ASN A 19 -16.02 6.03 10.91
N LEU A 20 -15.15 5.02 10.78
CA LEU A 20 -14.54 4.63 9.52
C LEU A 20 -15.49 3.83 8.64
N SER A 21 -15.70 4.27 7.40
CA SER A 21 -16.49 3.56 6.40
C SER A 21 -15.75 3.49 5.07
N PHE A 22 -15.68 2.31 4.47
CA PHE A 22 -15.12 2.10 3.13
C PHE A 22 -15.58 0.78 2.54
N THR A 23 -15.43 0.64 1.22
CA THR A 23 -15.72 -0.58 0.46
C THR A 23 -14.57 -0.92 -0.45
N VAL A 24 -14.26 -2.22 -0.55
CA VAL A 24 -13.26 -2.76 -1.49
C VAL A 24 -13.89 -3.87 -2.31
N GLU A 25 -13.90 -3.71 -3.61
CA GLU A 25 -14.45 -4.67 -4.55
C GLU A 25 -13.50 -5.86 -4.77
N GLU A 26 -14.03 -6.97 -5.30
CA GLU A 26 -13.20 -8.10 -5.75
C GLU A 26 -12.27 -7.67 -6.88
N GLY A 27 -11.03 -8.18 -6.86
CA GLY A 27 -10.01 -7.81 -7.83
C GLY A 27 -9.57 -6.35 -7.76
N CYS A 28 -9.66 -5.73 -6.58
CA CYS A 28 -9.16 -4.37 -6.32
C CYS A 28 -7.98 -4.39 -5.34
N ILE A 29 -6.97 -3.55 -5.60
CA ILE A 29 -5.91 -3.24 -4.64
C ILE A 29 -6.23 -1.90 -4.00
N PHE A 30 -6.51 -1.94 -2.70
CA PHE A 30 -6.91 -0.81 -1.88
C PHE A 30 -5.79 -0.39 -0.94
N GLY A 31 -5.32 0.84 -1.06
CA GLY A 31 -4.29 1.42 -0.19
C GLY A 31 -4.88 1.92 1.13
N LEU A 32 -4.40 1.42 2.27
CA LEU A 32 -4.68 1.97 3.59
C LEU A 32 -3.46 2.71 4.10
N LEU A 33 -3.50 4.03 4.06
CA LEU A 33 -2.38 4.92 4.33
C LEU A 33 -2.54 5.68 5.64
N GLY A 34 -1.45 6.19 6.16
CA GLY A 34 -1.42 7.01 7.37
C GLY A 34 -0.08 6.88 8.09
N LEU A 35 0.26 7.84 8.91
CA LEU A 35 1.46 7.80 9.74
C LEU A 35 1.35 6.72 10.83
N ASN A 36 2.46 6.49 11.55
CA ASN A 36 2.45 5.61 12.71
C ASN A 36 1.45 6.10 13.76
N GLY A 37 0.65 5.18 14.29
CA GLY A 37 -0.43 5.52 15.22
C GLY A 37 -1.72 6.05 14.58
N ALA A 38 -1.80 6.15 13.25
CA ALA A 38 -3.01 6.64 12.56
C ALA A 38 -4.23 5.70 12.66
N GLY A 39 -4.07 4.45 13.11
CA GLY A 39 -5.16 3.47 13.25
C GLY A 39 -5.10 2.31 12.27
N LYS A 40 -4.12 2.23 11.35
CA LYS A 40 -4.00 1.16 10.34
C LYS A 40 -4.00 -0.24 10.94
N THR A 41 -3.08 -0.51 11.87
CA THR A 41 -2.97 -1.84 12.52
C THR A 41 -4.25 -2.21 13.30
N THR A 42 -4.91 -1.24 13.94
CA THR A 42 -6.19 -1.45 14.60
C THR A 42 -7.26 -1.83 13.58
N THR A 43 -7.31 -1.14 12.44
CA THR A 43 -8.23 -1.46 11.33
C THR A 43 -7.97 -2.88 10.79
N PHE A 44 -6.71 -3.25 10.57
CA PHE A 44 -6.37 -4.62 10.14
C PHE A 44 -6.82 -5.68 11.15
N ARG A 45 -6.58 -5.45 12.45
CA ARG A 45 -7.01 -6.39 13.50
C ARG A 45 -8.52 -6.57 13.56
N MET A 46 -9.30 -5.51 13.31
CA MET A 46 -10.76 -5.60 13.21
C MET A 46 -11.18 -6.38 11.96
N ILE A 47 -10.57 -6.11 10.80
CA ILE A 47 -10.85 -6.84 9.55
C ILE A 47 -10.47 -8.32 9.69
N LEU A 48 -9.42 -8.64 10.42
CA LEU A 48 -8.97 -10.01 10.68
C LEU A 48 -9.84 -10.76 11.72
N GLY A 49 -10.82 -10.07 12.34
CA GLY A 49 -11.61 -10.65 13.42
C GLY A 49 -10.84 -10.89 14.72
N LEU A 50 -9.66 -10.22 14.87
CA LEU A 50 -8.84 -10.28 16.08
C LEU A 50 -9.31 -9.33 17.18
N LEU A 51 -10.22 -8.42 16.83
CA LEU A 51 -10.90 -7.49 17.73
C LEU A 51 -12.39 -7.53 17.40
N ASP A 52 -13.21 -7.75 18.39
CA ASP A 52 -14.68 -7.86 18.27
C ASP A 52 -15.43 -6.78 19.06
N ASP A 53 -14.75 -6.08 19.98
CA ASP A 53 -15.29 -4.99 20.80
C ASP A 53 -15.13 -3.62 20.10
N TYR A 54 -15.85 -3.42 19.00
CA TYR A 54 -15.92 -2.15 18.26
C TYR A 54 -17.36 -1.85 17.83
N GLU A 55 -17.68 -0.58 17.62
CA GLU A 55 -18.94 -0.12 17.07
C GLU A 55 -18.92 -0.26 15.54
N GLY A 56 -20.08 -0.43 14.92
CA GLY A 56 -20.22 -0.59 13.47
C GLY A 56 -20.14 -2.04 13.00
N LYS A 57 -19.82 -2.26 11.73
CA LYS A 57 -19.79 -3.60 11.11
C LYS A 57 -18.65 -3.72 10.11
N ILE A 58 -18.04 -4.90 10.05
CA ILE A 58 -17.12 -5.29 8.98
C ILE A 58 -17.62 -6.59 8.37
N LEU A 59 -17.83 -6.57 7.05
CA LEU A 59 -18.42 -7.69 6.31
C LEU A 59 -17.51 -8.10 5.15
N LEU A 60 -17.31 -9.40 4.96
CA LEU A 60 -16.70 -9.95 3.76
C LEU A 60 -17.76 -10.73 2.98
N ASN A 61 -18.08 -10.30 1.77
CA ASN A 61 -19.15 -10.83 0.93
C ASN A 61 -20.51 -10.92 1.69
N GLY A 62 -20.85 -9.83 2.39
CA GLY A 62 -22.08 -9.70 3.17
C GLY A 62 -22.12 -10.51 4.48
N LYS A 63 -21.07 -11.23 4.83
CA LYS A 63 -20.97 -12.02 6.06
C LYS A 63 -20.05 -11.35 7.06
N LYS A 64 -20.45 -11.33 8.34
CA LYS A 64 -19.56 -10.92 9.43
C LYS A 64 -18.33 -11.82 9.43
N ILE A 65 -17.16 -11.21 9.65
CA ILE A 65 -15.92 -11.97 9.74
C ILE A 65 -15.90 -12.68 11.09
N ASP A 66 -15.98 -14.01 11.02
CA ASP A 66 -15.89 -14.91 12.15
C ASP A 66 -14.76 -15.93 11.93
N TYR A 67 -14.59 -16.85 12.84
CA TYR A 67 -13.58 -17.90 12.79
C TYR A 67 -13.58 -18.68 11.46
N LYS A 68 -14.75 -18.96 10.88
CA LYS A 68 -14.86 -19.73 9.61
C LYS A 68 -14.44 -18.89 8.40
N VAL A 69 -14.69 -17.59 8.42
CA VAL A 69 -14.32 -16.67 7.34
C VAL A 69 -12.81 -16.44 7.32
N THR A 70 -12.13 -16.53 8.48
CA THR A 70 -10.68 -16.32 8.56
C THR A 70 -9.88 -17.33 7.74
N ASP A 71 -10.43 -18.53 7.44
CA ASP A 71 -9.76 -19.48 6.54
C ASP A 71 -9.62 -18.96 5.11
N THR A 72 -10.42 -17.97 4.73
CA THR A 72 -10.37 -17.33 3.41
C THR A 72 -9.56 -16.03 3.40
N ILE A 73 -8.90 -15.71 4.50
CA ILE A 73 -8.11 -14.48 4.64
C ILE A 73 -6.62 -14.82 4.73
N GLY A 74 -5.81 -14.13 3.94
CA GLY A 74 -4.36 -14.11 4.05
C GLY A 74 -3.88 -12.81 4.70
N PHE A 75 -2.84 -12.90 5.52
CA PHE A 75 -2.25 -11.73 6.16
C PHE A 75 -0.74 -11.81 6.17
N LEU A 76 -0.10 -10.81 5.61
CA LEU A 76 1.33 -10.57 5.71
C LEU A 76 1.55 -9.37 6.62
N THR A 77 2.16 -9.62 7.76
CA THR A 77 2.48 -8.59 8.77
C THR A 77 3.80 -7.89 8.44
N GLU A 78 3.94 -6.62 8.83
CA GLU A 78 5.21 -5.88 8.77
C GLU A 78 6.32 -6.59 9.56
N GLU A 79 6.03 -7.00 10.80
CA GLU A 79 6.93 -7.81 11.59
C GLU A 79 6.92 -9.27 11.12
N ARG A 80 8.09 -9.89 11.08
CA ARG A 80 8.21 -11.28 10.61
C ARG A 80 7.60 -12.25 11.63
N SER A 81 6.44 -12.80 11.29
CA SER A 81 5.77 -13.85 12.06
C SER A 81 6.19 -15.26 11.63
N LEU A 82 7.52 -15.49 11.55
CA LEU A 82 8.09 -16.76 11.10
C LEU A 82 8.47 -17.67 12.28
N LEU A 83 8.17 -18.95 12.14
CA LEU A 83 8.58 -20.00 13.08
C LEU A 83 10.04 -20.41 12.75
N THR A 84 11.00 -19.58 13.15
CA THR A 84 12.40 -19.65 12.68
C THR A 84 13.14 -20.97 12.97
N LYS A 85 12.62 -21.80 13.88
CA LYS A 85 13.17 -23.14 14.21
C LYS A 85 12.71 -24.22 13.23
N LEU A 86 11.60 -24.00 12.53
CA LEU A 86 11.04 -24.91 11.54
C LEU A 86 11.80 -24.79 10.20
N THR A 87 11.67 -25.83 9.37
CA THR A 87 12.00 -25.76 7.96
C THR A 87 10.92 -24.98 7.19
N VAL A 88 11.22 -24.62 5.96
CA VAL A 88 10.24 -23.96 5.07
C VAL A 88 9.01 -24.83 4.88
N GLU A 89 9.20 -26.12 4.59
CA GLU A 89 8.12 -27.07 4.41
C GLU A 89 7.26 -27.22 5.66
N GLU A 90 7.87 -27.40 6.82
CA GLU A 90 7.16 -27.54 8.10
C GLU A 90 6.30 -26.29 8.39
N GLN A 91 6.81 -25.10 8.14
CA GLN A 91 6.05 -23.87 8.34
C GLN A 91 4.85 -23.80 7.41
N ILE A 92 5.05 -24.05 6.11
CA ILE A 92 3.95 -23.93 5.14
C ILE A 92 2.88 -25.01 5.40
N LYS A 93 3.28 -26.24 5.74
CA LYS A 93 2.37 -27.30 6.18
C LYS A 93 1.58 -26.88 7.42
N PHE A 94 2.23 -26.29 8.41
CA PHE A 94 1.55 -25.76 9.60
C PHE A 94 0.50 -24.69 9.26
N TYR A 95 0.87 -23.65 8.48
CA TYR A 95 -0.08 -22.60 8.11
C TYR A 95 -1.19 -23.11 7.19
N GLY A 96 -0.90 -24.03 6.26
CA GLY A 96 -1.90 -24.64 5.40
C GLY A 96 -2.91 -25.47 6.21
N ALA A 97 -2.43 -26.27 7.17
CA ALA A 97 -3.30 -27.04 8.06
C ALA A 97 -4.19 -26.14 8.96
N LEU A 98 -3.66 -25.02 9.46
CA LEU A 98 -4.45 -24.02 10.19
C LEU A 98 -5.56 -23.40 9.35
N LYS A 99 -5.43 -23.44 8.02
CA LYS A 99 -6.43 -22.97 7.05
C LYS A 99 -7.28 -24.11 6.47
N SER A 100 -7.33 -25.24 7.18
CA SER A 100 -8.16 -26.41 6.85
C SER A 100 -7.86 -27.03 5.47
N LEU A 101 -6.62 -26.84 4.95
CA LEU A 101 -6.17 -27.48 3.72
C LEU A 101 -5.70 -28.92 4.00
N ASP A 102 -5.98 -29.84 3.08
CA ASP A 102 -5.45 -31.19 3.11
C ASP A 102 -3.96 -31.22 2.71
N GLU A 103 -3.24 -32.27 3.15
CA GLU A 103 -1.79 -32.35 2.98
C GLU A 103 -1.36 -32.37 1.50
N LYS A 104 -2.11 -33.04 0.63
CA LYS A 104 -1.82 -33.10 -0.80
C LYS A 104 -1.90 -31.71 -1.44
N THR A 105 -2.97 -30.97 -1.16
CA THR A 105 -3.17 -29.60 -1.63
C THR A 105 -2.04 -28.69 -1.14
N ILE A 106 -1.62 -28.84 0.13
CA ILE A 106 -0.52 -28.05 0.68
C ILE A 106 0.77 -28.34 -0.05
N GLU A 107 1.11 -29.61 -0.32
CA GLU A 107 2.34 -30.00 -1.01
C GLU A 107 2.38 -29.49 -2.45
N GLU A 108 1.29 -29.65 -3.21
CA GLU A 108 1.19 -29.16 -4.58
C GLU A 108 1.38 -27.64 -4.65
N ARG A 109 0.70 -26.90 -3.75
CA ARG A 109 0.82 -25.42 -3.70
C ARG A 109 2.17 -24.96 -3.18
N LEU A 110 2.76 -25.67 -2.21
CA LEU A 110 4.10 -25.37 -1.71
C LEU A 110 5.12 -25.48 -2.84
N ASP A 111 5.14 -26.60 -3.57
CA ASP A 111 6.09 -26.80 -4.66
C ASP A 111 5.90 -25.78 -5.78
N TYR A 112 4.66 -25.45 -6.12
CA TYR A 112 4.34 -24.39 -7.07
C TYR A 112 4.90 -23.02 -6.64
N TRP A 113 4.65 -22.59 -5.40
CA TRP A 113 5.10 -21.29 -4.93
C TRP A 113 6.62 -21.21 -4.73
N LEU A 114 7.25 -22.29 -4.24
CA LEU A 114 8.71 -22.34 -4.13
C LEU A 114 9.39 -22.20 -5.50
N ASP A 115 8.83 -22.80 -6.52
CA ASP A 115 9.31 -22.67 -7.90
C ASP A 115 9.13 -21.24 -8.41
N ARG A 116 7.93 -20.67 -8.24
CA ARG A 116 7.59 -19.29 -8.64
C ARG A 116 8.49 -18.24 -7.97
N PHE A 117 8.90 -18.46 -6.73
CA PHE A 117 9.81 -17.58 -5.99
C PHE A 117 11.28 -17.88 -6.20
N ASN A 118 11.64 -18.89 -7.03
CA ASN A 118 13.00 -19.36 -7.26
C ASN A 118 13.74 -19.68 -5.95
N ILE A 119 13.10 -20.47 -5.07
CA ILE A 119 13.64 -20.86 -3.76
C ILE A 119 13.37 -22.34 -3.42
N LYS A 120 13.20 -23.19 -4.44
CA LYS A 120 12.87 -24.61 -4.28
C LYS A 120 13.94 -25.37 -3.49
N GLU A 121 15.20 -24.98 -3.65
CA GLU A 121 16.35 -25.55 -2.94
C GLU A 121 16.31 -25.28 -1.42
N TYR A 122 15.45 -24.39 -0.95
CA TYR A 122 15.32 -24.06 0.48
C TYR A 122 14.22 -24.84 1.19
N LYS A 123 13.46 -25.70 0.49
CA LYS A 123 12.29 -26.44 1.03
C LYS A 123 12.59 -27.08 2.39
N THR A 124 13.72 -27.75 2.52
CA THR A 124 14.14 -28.49 3.74
C THR A 124 15.05 -27.67 4.66
N ARG A 125 15.39 -26.43 4.31
CA ARG A 125 16.24 -25.57 5.14
C ARG A 125 15.44 -24.92 6.28
N LYS A 126 16.11 -24.76 7.43
CA LYS A 126 15.53 -24.00 8.56
C LYS A 126 15.42 -22.53 8.21
N ILE A 127 14.29 -21.93 8.52
CA ILE A 127 13.97 -20.54 8.19
C ILE A 127 15.01 -19.57 8.76
N LYS A 128 15.56 -19.83 9.96
CA LYS A 128 16.61 -19.00 10.57
C LYS A 128 17.90 -18.89 9.74
N SER A 129 18.14 -19.84 8.84
CA SER A 129 19.34 -19.85 7.98
C SER A 129 19.17 -19.06 6.68
N LEU A 130 17.96 -18.59 6.39
CA LEU A 130 17.64 -17.88 5.17
C LEU A 130 17.95 -16.37 5.29
N SER A 131 18.28 -15.75 4.16
CA SER A 131 18.39 -14.29 4.07
C SER A 131 17.05 -13.62 4.40
N LYS A 132 17.10 -12.34 4.79
CA LYS A 132 15.89 -11.56 5.08
C LYS A 132 14.89 -11.53 3.91
N GLY A 133 15.38 -11.43 2.66
CA GLY A 133 14.53 -11.47 1.47
C GLY A 133 13.86 -12.82 1.27
N ASN A 134 14.59 -13.95 1.49
CA ASN A 134 13.99 -15.27 1.40
C ASN A 134 13.00 -15.54 2.54
N GLN A 135 13.27 -15.05 3.75
CA GLN A 135 12.29 -15.09 4.84
C GLN A 135 10.99 -14.35 4.47
N GLN A 136 11.10 -13.19 3.82
CA GLN A 136 9.94 -12.43 3.33
C GLN A 136 9.13 -13.24 2.30
N LYS A 137 9.82 -13.94 1.37
CA LYS A 137 9.16 -14.85 0.42
C LYS A 137 8.37 -15.95 1.13
N ILE A 138 8.96 -16.59 2.14
CA ILE A 138 8.29 -17.65 2.91
C ILE A 138 7.09 -17.10 3.68
N GLN A 139 7.20 -15.91 4.28
CA GLN A 139 6.09 -15.27 4.95
C GLN A 139 4.94 -14.96 3.99
N PHE A 140 5.26 -14.46 2.79
CA PHE A 140 4.26 -14.20 1.76
C PHE A 140 3.58 -15.49 1.29
N ILE A 141 4.36 -16.57 1.02
CA ILE A 141 3.79 -17.89 0.68
C ILE A 141 2.84 -18.38 1.79
N SER A 142 3.23 -18.24 3.07
CA SER A 142 2.37 -18.59 4.20
C SER A 142 1.03 -17.82 4.20
N ALA A 143 1.03 -16.57 3.74
CA ALA A 143 -0.17 -15.74 3.66
C ALA A 143 -1.09 -16.09 2.48
N ILE A 144 -0.57 -16.69 1.41
CA ILE A 144 -1.33 -16.97 0.19
C ILE A 144 -1.59 -18.46 -0.08
N ILE A 145 -1.06 -19.37 0.75
CA ILE A 145 -1.14 -20.82 0.53
C ILE A 145 -2.58 -21.33 0.44
N ASN A 146 -3.51 -20.67 1.12
CA ASN A 146 -4.94 -20.97 1.12
C ASN A 146 -5.73 -20.33 -0.04
N GLU A 147 -5.07 -19.64 -0.99
CA GLU A 147 -5.73 -18.88 -2.07
C GLU A 147 -6.81 -17.93 -1.52
N PRO A 148 -6.41 -16.93 -0.75
CA PRO A 148 -7.33 -16.13 0.03
C PRO A 148 -8.27 -15.29 -0.85
N LYS A 149 -9.52 -15.09 -0.39
CA LYS A 149 -10.46 -14.13 -0.98
C LYS A 149 -10.14 -12.69 -0.58
N LEU A 150 -9.53 -12.52 0.59
CA LEU A 150 -9.03 -11.25 1.10
C LEU A 150 -7.57 -11.43 1.51
N LEU A 151 -6.69 -10.61 0.98
CA LEU A 151 -5.27 -10.58 1.31
C LEU A 151 -4.90 -9.21 1.87
N ILE A 152 -4.40 -9.18 3.10
CA ILE A 152 -3.89 -7.96 3.73
C ILE A 152 -2.36 -8.01 3.68
N LEU A 153 -1.75 -6.97 3.12
CA LEU A 153 -0.32 -6.83 2.93
C LEU A 153 0.18 -5.58 3.67
N ASP A 154 0.77 -5.79 4.84
CA ASP A 154 1.35 -4.71 5.65
C ASP A 154 2.85 -4.63 5.38
N GLU A 155 3.29 -3.58 4.67
CA GLU A 155 4.67 -3.34 4.24
C GLU A 155 5.31 -4.53 3.48
N PRO A 156 4.68 -5.09 2.44
CA PRO A 156 5.11 -6.35 1.82
C PRO A 156 6.51 -6.30 1.19
N PHE A 157 6.98 -5.12 0.82
CA PHE A 157 8.27 -4.93 0.12
C PHE A 157 9.42 -4.56 1.07
N SER A 158 9.17 -4.53 2.37
CA SER A 158 10.19 -4.18 3.36
C SER A 158 11.38 -5.14 3.30
N GLY A 159 12.58 -4.59 3.05
CA GLY A 159 13.84 -5.34 2.99
C GLY A 159 14.03 -6.23 1.76
N LEU A 160 13.24 -6.00 0.70
CA LEU A 160 13.44 -6.63 -0.60
C LEU A 160 14.32 -5.76 -1.51
N ASP A 161 15.13 -6.40 -2.33
CA ASP A 161 15.81 -5.76 -3.46
C ASP A 161 14.85 -5.52 -4.64
N PRO A 162 15.22 -4.69 -5.64
CA PRO A 162 14.34 -4.36 -6.76
C PRO A 162 13.83 -5.56 -7.55
N VAL A 163 14.65 -6.62 -7.70
CA VAL A 163 14.27 -7.83 -8.45
C VAL A 163 13.15 -8.58 -7.71
N ASN A 164 13.30 -8.72 -6.40
CA ASN A 164 12.30 -9.36 -5.57
C ASN A 164 11.02 -8.50 -5.44
N VAL A 165 11.12 -7.17 -5.42
CA VAL A 165 9.96 -6.27 -5.48
C VAL A 165 9.14 -6.54 -6.75
N GLU A 166 9.79 -6.65 -7.93
CA GLU A 166 9.10 -6.91 -9.20
C GLU A 166 8.45 -8.31 -9.22
N LEU A 167 9.10 -9.31 -8.64
CA LEU A 167 8.52 -10.65 -8.48
C LEU A 167 7.25 -10.63 -7.63
N PHE A 168 7.28 -9.98 -6.46
CA PHE A 168 6.11 -9.83 -5.59
C PHE A 168 4.99 -9.09 -6.28
N LYS A 169 5.32 -8.01 -6.98
CA LYS A 169 4.36 -7.22 -7.78
C LYS A 169 3.60 -8.12 -8.75
N ASN A 170 4.30 -8.90 -9.55
CA ASN A 170 3.68 -9.76 -10.56
C ASN A 170 2.72 -10.77 -9.91
N ILE A 171 3.10 -11.35 -8.76
CA ILE A 171 2.25 -12.29 -8.02
C ILE A 171 1.03 -11.57 -7.42
N ILE A 172 1.19 -10.39 -6.85
CA ILE A 172 0.08 -9.59 -6.31
C ILE A 172 -0.92 -9.24 -7.42
N LEU A 173 -0.44 -8.84 -8.59
CA LEU A 173 -1.30 -8.55 -9.75
C LEU A 173 -2.00 -9.82 -10.28
N GLU A 174 -1.35 -10.97 -10.25
CA GLU A 174 -1.96 -12.25 -10.59
C GLU A 174 -3.10 -12.60 -9.63
N LEU A 175 -2.89 -12.45 -8.32
CA LEU A 175 -3.92 -12.68 -7.31
C LEU A 175 -5.10 -11.71 -7.46
N LYS A 176 -4.81 -10.43 -7.70
CA LYS A 176 -5.83 -9.43 -8.03
C LYS A 176 -6.68 -9.88 -9.24
N ASN A 177 -6.04 -10.30 -10.33
CA ASN A 177 -6.73 -10.72 -11.55
C ASN A 177 -7.57 -11.99 -11.36
N LYS A 178 -7.27 -12.81 -10.36
CA LYS A 178 -8.09 -13.95 -9.91
C LYS A 178 -9.28 -13.54 -9.03
N GLY A 179 -9.44 -12.24 -8.75
CA GLY A 179 -10.55 -11.70 -7.96
C GLY A 179 -10.24 -11.53 -6.48
N THR A 180 -9.00 -11.78 -6.02
CA THR A 180 -8.63 -11.52 -4.62
C THR A 180 -8.78 -10.03 -4.29
N ILE A 181 -9.45 -9.73 -3.18
CA ILE A 181 -9.49 -8.39 -2.57
C ILE A 181 -8.15 -8.18 -1.89
N ILE A 182 -7.45 -7.11 -2.21
CA ILE A 182 -6.13 -6.85 -1.61
C ILE A 182 -6.16 -5.52 -0.88
N ILE A 183 -5.84 -5.54 0.43
CA ILE A 183 -5.56 -4.32 1.20
C ILE A 183 -4.05 -4.21 1.33
N PHE A 184 -3.54 -3.07 0.91
CA PHE A 184 -2.12 -2.80 0.84
C PHE A 184 -1.76 -1.60 1.71
N SER A 185 -0.81 -1.73 2.62
CA SER A 185 -0.23 -0.58 3.33
C SER A 185 1.25 -0.44 2.99
N SER A 186 1.70 0.79 2.86
CA SER A 186 3.11 1.14 2.74
C SER A 186 3.36 2.57 3.19
N HIS A 187 4.53 2.81 3.75
CA HIS A 187 5.04 4.16 3.98
C HIS A 187 5.75 4.74 2.74
N ARG A 188 5.98 3.92 1.70
CA ARG A 188 6.56 4.34 0.42
C ARG A 188 5.45 4.63 -0.57
N MET A 189 5.17 5.92 -0.78
CA MET A 189 4.07 6.37 -1.63
C MET A 189 4.21 5.92 -3.08
N GLU A 190 5.45 5.74 -3.58
CA GLU A 190 5.70 5.22 -4.92
C GLU A 190 5.11 3.81 -5.11
N HIS A 191 5.18 2.95 -4.08
CA HIS A 191 4.57 1.63 -4.15
C HIS A 191 3.04 1.71 -4.16
N VAL A 192 2.46 2.58 -3.33
CA VAL A 192 1.01 2.78 -3.30
C VAL A 192 0.51 3.30 -4.65
N GLU A 193 1.19 4.29 -5.20
CA GLU A 193 0.86 4.89 -6.50
C GLU A 193 0.95 3.88 -7.66
N LEU A 194 1.89 2.94 -7.57
CA LEU A 194 2.09 1.91 -8.58
C LEU A 194 1.03 0.80 -8.53
N PHE A 195 0.49 0.48 -7.34
CA PHE A 195 -0.35 -0.72 -7.16
C PHE A 195 -1.81 -0.42 -6.88
N CYS A 196 -2.08 0.65 -6.11
CA CYS A 196 -3.42 0.89 -5.60
C CYS A 196 -4.29 1.62 -6.61
N GLU A 197 -5.52 1.13 -6.79
CA GLU A 197 -6.54 1.79 -7.60
C GLU A 197 -7.37 2.75 -6.76
N LYS A 198 -7.65 2.35 -5.53
CA LYS A 198 -8.33 3.14 -4.51
C LYS A 198 -7.45 3.27 -3.28
N LEU A 199 -7.63 4.32 -2.54
CA LEU A 199 -6.93 4.50 -1.27
C LEU A 199 -7.80 5.21 -0.24
N LEU A 200 -7.36 5.08 1.01
CA LEU A 200 -7.89 5.78 2.17
C LEU A 200 -6.73 6.22 3.05
N VAL A 201 -6.73 7.49 3.42
CA VAL A 201 -5.72 8.07 4.32
C VAL A 201 -6.34 8.28 5.69
N LEU A 202 -5.70 7.66 6.70
CA LEU A 202 -6.04 7.82 8.10
C LEU A 202 -5.13 8.83 8.77
N VAL A 203 -5.73 9.75 9.54
CA VAL A 203 -5.02 10.65 10.45
C VAL A 203 -5.74 10.63 11.80
N LYS A 204 -5.02 10.28 12.87
CA LYS A 204 -5.58 10.19 14.24
C LYS A 204 -6.91 9.41 14.32
N GLY A 205 -6.97 8.29 13.59
CA GLY A 205 -8.14 7.39 13.54
C GLY A 205 -9.24 7.81 12.57
N LYS A 206 -9.17 8.98 11.94
CA LYS A 206 -10.19 9.51 11.03
C LYS A 206 -9.76 9.36 9.57
N CYS A 207 -10.73 9.07 8.70
CA CYS A 207 -10.54 9.14 7.27
C CYS A 207 -10.52 10.61 6.82
N VAL A 208 -9.39 11.07 6.30
CA VAL A 208 -9.22 12.45 5.81
C VAL A 208 -9.24 12.53 4.28
N LEU A 209 -8.95 11.44 3.59
CA LEU A 209 -8.99 11.34 2.13
C LEU A 209 -9.36 9.91 1.74
N SER A 210 -10.26 9.74 0.78
CA SER A 210 -10.65 8.43 0.25
C SER A 210 -11.18 8.55 -1.17
N GLY A 211 -10.88 7.55 -2.01
CA GLY A 211 -11.40 7.48 -3.38
C GLY A 211 -10.47 6.73 -4.33
N TYR A 212 -10.81 6.77 -5.61
CA TYR A 212 -9.90 6.31 -6.67
C TYR A 212 -8.68 7.22 -6.75
N LEU A 213 -7.51 6.62 -6.88
CA LEU A 213 -6.24 7.36 -6.96
C LEU A 213 -6.25 8.38 -8.10
N LYS A 214 -6.81 8.00 -9.26
CA LYS A 214 -6.96 8.90 -10.39
C LYS A 214 -7.80 10.13 -10.03
N ASP A 215 -8.99 9.93 -9.45
CA ASP A 215 -9.90 11.02 -9.09
C ASP A 215 -9.29 11.94 -8.02
N ILE A 216 -8.50 11.36 -7.11
CA ILE A 216 -7.77 12.13 -6.09
C ILE A 216 -6.76 13.06 -6.76
N LYS A 217 -5.95 12.53 -7.70
CA LYS A 217 -4.98 13.33 -8.45
C LYS A 217 -5.64 14.41 -9.31
N ASP A 218 -6.70 14.05 -10.02
CA ASP A 218 -7.44 14.98 -10.91
C ASP A 218 -8.09 16.15 -10.13
N LYS A 219 -8.53 15.87 -8.89
CA LYS A 219 -9.10 16.92 -8.01
C LYS A 219 -8.05 17.84 -7.40
N TYR A 220 -6.80 17.40 -7.36
CA TYR A 220 -5.71 18.18 -6.79
C TYR A 220 -5.21 19.17 -7.83
N LYS A 221 -5.69 20.43 -7.76
CA LYS A 221 -5.45 21.45 -8.79
C LYS A 221 -3.98 21.82 -8.98
N LYS A 222 -3.18 21.71 -7.91
CA LYS A 222 -1.75 21.98 -7.97
C LYS A 222 -1.07 21.10 -9.02
N LYS A 223 -0.17 21.69 -9.79
CA LYS A 223 0.65 20.98 -10.78
C LYS A 223 2.12 21.24 -10.51
N ASN A 224 2.96 20.40 -11.06
CA ASN A 224 4.40 20.53 -11.02
C ASN A 224 4.92 20.78 -12.45
N ILE A 225 5.74 21.80 -12.62
CA ILE A 225 6.50 22.04 -13.85
C ILE A 225 7.91 21.59 -13.60
N ILE A 226 8.35 20.59 -14.35
CA ILE A 226 9.71 20.05 -14.28
C ILE A 226 10.55 20.75 -15.33
N VAL A 227 11.60 21.44 -14.90
CA VAL A 227 12.49 22.18 -15.80
C VAL A 227 13.92 21.72 -15.61
N LYS A 228 14.61 21.43 -16.73
CA LYS A 228 16.04 21.22 -16.76
C LYS A 228 16.69 22.28 -17.67
N GLY A 229 17.59 23.06 -17.13
CA GLY A 229 18.25 24.16 -17.82
C GLY A 229 18.78 25.15 -16.83
N ASP A 230 19.39 26.20 -17.36
CA ASP A 230 19.93 27.33 -16.57
C ASP A 230 19.03 28.55 -16.79
N PHE A 231 18.35 29.01 -15.75
CA PHE A 231 17.41 30.12 -15.79
C PHE A 231 17.39 30.89 -14.47
N ASN A 232 16.87 32.10 -14.50
CA ASN A 232 16.81 32.95 -13.32
C ASN A 232 15.62 32.52 -12.42
N ILE A 233 15.95 31.81 -11.33
CA ILE A 233 14.98 31.29 -10.36
C ILE A 233 14.16 32.39 -9.71
N ASP A 234 14.80 33.53 -9.36
CA ASP A 234 14.14 34.61 -8.63
C ASP A 234 13.01 35.22 -9.47
N LYS A 235 13.26 35.39 -10.79
CA LYS A 235 12.21 35.85 -11.71
C LYS A 235 11.05 34.90 -11.84
N ILE A 236 11.31 33.59 -11.75
CA ILE A 236 10.22 32.58 -11.81
C ILE A 236 9.43 32.58 -10.50
N LYS A 237 10.09 32.73 -9.35
CA LYS A 237 9.42 32.83 -8.05
C LYS A 237 8.46 34.00 -7.94
N GLU A 238 8.75 35.10 -8.64
CA GLU A 238 7.88 36.30 -8.63
C GLU A 238 6.65 36.19 -9.54
N LEU A 239 6.53 35.12 -10.32
CA LEU A 239 5.37 34.94 -11.19
C LEU A 239 4.15 34.51 -10.39
N ASP A 240 3.00 35.10 -10.71
CA ASP A 240 1.73 34.70 -10.14
C ASP A 240 1.49 33.21 -10.39
N GLY A 241 0.92 32.51 -9.40
CA GLY A 241 0.59 31.10 -9.46
C GLY A 241 1.75 30.17 -9.12
N VAL A 242 3.00 30.68 -8.92
CA VAL A 242 4.12 29.88 -8.42
C VAL A 242 4.03 29.78 -6.90
N ILE A 243 3.93 28.54 -6.39
CA ILE A 243 3.83 28.27 -4.96
C ILE A 243 5.22 28.05 -4.35
N ASP A 244 6.04 27.21 -5.00
CA ASP A 244 7.36 26.82 -4.52
C ASP A 244 8.26 26.39 -5.67
N ILE A 245 9.57 26.50 -5.49
CA ILE A 245 10.59 25.99 -6.43
C ILE A 245 11.62 25.18 -5.66
N LYS A 246 11.73 23.89 -5.99
CA LYS A 246 12.73 22.99 -5.43
C LYS A 246 13.73 22.58 -6.49
N LYS A 247 14.98 22.46 -6.08
CA LYS A 247 16.03 21.89 -6.94
C LYS A 247 16.26 20.43 -6.53
N GLU A 248 16.11 19.52 -7.49
CA GLU A 248 16.42 18.11 -7.33
C GLU A 248 17.44 17.68 -8.39
N ASN A 249 18.65 17.35 -7.94
CA ASN A 249 19.76 16.98 -8.82
C ASN A 249 20.03 18.08 -9.88
N ASP A 250 19.74 17.79 -11.15
CA ASP A 250 19.97 18.65 -12.30
C ASP A 250 18.67 19.27 -12.87
N ARG A 251 17.56 19.16 -12.13
CA ARG A 251 16.23 19.69 -12.51
C ARG A 251 15.62 20.56 -11.41
N TYR A 252 14.72 21.42 -11.81
CA TYR A 252 13.88 22.21 -10.91
C TYR A 252 12.45 21.72 -10.98
N ILE A 253 11.80 21.64 -9.84
CA ILE A 253 10.36 21.36 -9.70
C ILE A 253 9.72 22.65 -9.25
N ILE A 254 8.87 23.22 -10.10
CA ILE A 254 8.13 24.45 -9.87
C ILE A 254 6.69 24.04 -9.58
N SER A 255 6.27 24.13 -8.32
CA SER A 255 4.89 23.85 -7.93
C SER A 255 4.02 25.07 -8.23
N ILE A 256 2.90 24.86 -8.90
CA ILE A 256 1.96 25.92 -9.33
C ILE A 256 0.55 25.65 -8.80
N GLU A 257 -0.26 26.72 -8.68
CA GLU A 257 -1.62 26.64 -8.14
C GLU A 257 -2.55 25.78 -8.99
N ASP A 258 -2.46 25.95 -10.31
CA ASP A 258 -3.17 25.17 -11.32
C ASP A 258 -2.51 25.29 -12.71
N ASP A 259 -3.03 24.55 -13.69
CA ASP A 259 -2.51 24.46 -15.06
C ASP A 259 -2.64 25.77 -15.86
N SER A 260 -3.49 26.72 -15.45
CA SER A 260 -3.64 28.01 -16.16
C SER A 260 -2.37 28.85 -16.18
N TYR A 261 -1.49 28.64 -15.19
CA TYR A 261 -0.21 29.33 -15.09
C TYR A 261 0.91 28.72 -15.94
N THR A 262 0.77 27.50 -16.42
CA THR A 262 1.82 26.78 -17.18
C THR A 262 2.32 27.56 -18.37
N ASN A 263 1.43 28.11 -19.19
CA ASN A 263 1.80 28.87 -20.37
C ASN A 263 2.56 30.18 -20.05
N LYS A 264 2.23 30.86 -18.94
CA LYS A 264 2.92 32.07 -18.49
C LYS A 264 4.34 31.75 -18.08
N ILE A 265 4.51 30.68 -17.30
CA ILE A 265 5.81 30.20 -16.83
C ILE A 265 6.66 29.71 -18.01
N PHE A 266 6.08 28.95 -18.95
CA PHE A 266 6.76 28.50 -20.15
C PHE A 266 7.32 29.66 -20.97
N LYS A 267 6.52 30.72 -21.19
CA LYS A 267 6.96 31.93 -21.91
C LYS A 267 8.15 32.63 -21.24
N GLU A 268 8.23 32.64 -19.93
CA GLU A 268 9.34 33.24 -19.21
C GLU A 268 10.57 32.34 -19.26
N ILE A 269 10.41 31.04 -19.01
CA ILE A 269 11.49 30.05 -19.00
C ILE A 269 12.09 29.86 -20.41
N SER A 270 11.28 29.93 -21.47
CA SER A 270 11.73 29.75 -22.86
C SER A 270 12.70 30.83 -23.35
N LYS A 271 12.91 31.91 -22.58
CA LYS A 271 13.95 32.93 -22.87
C LYS A 271 15.37 32.46 -22.54
N TYR A 272 15.48 31.31 -21.86
CA TYR A 272 16.73 30.71 -21.40
C TYR A 272 17.07 29.44 -22.14
N ASP A 273 18.25 28.89 -21.97
CA ASP A 273 18.67 27.62 -22.55
C ASP A 273 18.07 26.44 -21.78
N ILE A 274 16.91 25.97 -22.24
CA ILE A 274 16.11 24.95 -21.58
C ILE A 274 16.26 23.63 -22.32
N LYS A 275 16.67 22.59 -21.59
CA LYS A 275 16.83 21.23 -22.09
C LYS A 275 15.56 20.37 -21.94
N MET A 276 14.71 20.70 -20.95
CA MET A 276 13.49 19.98 -20.67
C MET A 276 12.48 20.91 -20.00
N PHE A 277 11.22 20.78 -20.40
CA PHE A 277 10.05 21.38 -19.77
C PHE A 277 8.91 20.37 -19.84
N SER A 278 8.36 19.98 -18.72
CA SER A 278 7.25 19.03 -18.61
C SER A 278 6.28 19.50 -17.53
N GLU A 279 5.00 19.37 -17.77
CA GLU A 279 3.97 19.51 -16.74
C GLU A 279 3.61 18.12 -16.22
N GLU A 280 3.59 17.96 -14.93
CA GLU A 280 3.30 16.70 -14.25
C GLU A 280 2.26 16.90 -13.13
N ASP A 281 1.44 15.91 -12.92
CA ASP A 281 0.58 15.86 -11.75
C ASP A 281 1.40 15.74 -10.47
N PRO A 282 0.90 16.23 -9.33
CA PRO A 282 1.57 16.04 -8.07
C PRO A 282 1.68 14.55 -7.74
N SER A 283 2.80 14.17 -7.16
CA SER A 283 2.99 12.81 -6.64
C SER A 283 2.01 12.54 -5.50
N LEU A 284 1.67 11.27 -5.30
CA LEU A 284 0.85 10.88 -4.14
C LEU A 284 1.50 11.30 -2.81
N ASN A 285 2.84 11.36 -2.77
CA ASN A 285 3.55 11.82 -1.58
C ASN A 285 3.27 13.30 -1.26
N GLU A 286 3.24 14.16 -2.29
CA GLU A 286 2.91 15.58 -2.11
C GLU A 286 1.47 15.77 -1.64
N ILE A 287 0.52 15.04 -2.25
CA ILE A 287 -0.88 15.04 -1.83
C ILE A 287 -1.01 14.56 -0.38
N PHE A 288 -0.34 13.45 -0.05
CA PHE A 288 -0.37 12.88 1.30
C PHE A 288 0.17 13.87 2.34
N LEU A 289 1.32 14.50 2.08
CA LEU A 289 1.92 15.48 2.99
C LEU A 289 1.03 16.70 3.18
N SER A 290 0.39 17.20 2.13
CA SER A 290 -0.56 18.32 2.24
C SER A 290 -1.76 17.94 3.13
N VAL A 291 -2.41 16.82 2.82
CA VAL A 291 -3.61 16.36 3.56
C VAL A 291 -3.29 16.03 5.02
N VAL A 292 -2.14 15.39 5.28
CA VAL A 292 -1.71 15.06 6.63
C VAL A 292 -1.32 16.33 7.38
N GLY A 293 -0.56 17.26 6.77
CA GLY A 293 -0.17 18.52 7.38
C GLY A 293 -1.38 19.33 7.86
N GLU A 294 -2.36 19.54 7.00
CA GLU A 294 -3.60 20.25 7.31
C GLU A 294 -4.41 19.64 8.48
N ASN A 295 -4.26 18.35 8.74
CA ASN A 295 -5.00 17.62 9.79
C ASN A 295 -4.17 17.31 11.05
N TYR A 296 -2.89 17.69 11.09
CA TYR A 296 -2.02 17.53 12.26
C TYR A 296 -1.91 18.79 13.10
N GLU A 297 -2.15 19.96 12.50
CA GLU A 297 -2.30 21.25 13.20
C GLU A 297 -3.65 21.32 13.92
#